data_9330e3e1766496256689ebb45cdc768e
#
_entry.id   9330e3e1766496256689ebb45cdc768e
#
_cell.length_a   1.000
_cell.length_b   1.000
_cell.length_c   1.000
_cell.angle_alpha   90.00
_cell.angle_beta   90.00
_cell.angle_gamma   90.00
#
_symmetry.space_group_name_H-M   'P 1'
#
loop_
_entity.id
_entity.type
_entity.pdbx_description
1 polymer ?
#
loop_
_entity_poly.entity_id
_entity_poly.type
_entity_poly.pdbx_seq_one_letter_code
_entity_poly.pdbx_strand_id
1 'polypeptide(L)'
;VKEGDTLSLGRHTLQFIMAPMVHWPEVMVTYEQTDKTLFTADGFGTFGALHGNINDLRAWPDEARRYYYNICGKYGQPVQALLKKVGALDVQRICPLHGPVLTEDLGYYIGLYDKWSRYEAESEGILIAYASIHGNTATAAHALAAMIQQQAEGVEVKLIDLCRTDVSVAVAEAFRMGRMVLAASSYDGGLFTPMYEFLHRIQIKGYKGRRVGL
;
A
#
# COMPACT_ATOMS: atom_id res chain seq x y z
N VAL A 1 -5.71 22.81 18.23
CA VAL A 1 -6.14 23.01 16.84
C VAL A 1 -7.33 22.11 16.60
N LYS A 2 -8.32 22.56 15.87
CA LYS A 2 -9.54 21.82 15.53
C LYS A 2 -9.68 21.75 14.00
N GLU A 3 -10.63 20.94 13.53
CA GLU A 3 -11.00 20.85 12.12
C GLU A 3 -11.31 22.24 11.54
N GLY A 4 -10.60 22.61 10.49
CA GLY A 4 -10.82 23.88 9.78
C GLY A 4 -10.18 25.11 10.39
N ASP A 5 -9.55 25.00 11.57
CA ASP A 5 -8.79 26.13 12.15
C ASP A 5 -7.73 26.61 11.14
N THR A 6 -7.44 27.90 11.18
CA THR A 6 -6.42 28.51 10.33
C THR A 6 -5.38 29.26 11.15
N LEU A 7 -4.15 29.33 10.62
CA LEU A 7 -3.05 30.10 11.16
C LEU A 7 -2.44 30.99 10.06
N SER A 8 -2.53 32.30 10.23
CA SER A 8 -1.87 33.23 9.31
C SER A 8 -0.39 33.38 9.69
N LEU A 9 0.47 33.24 8.70
CA LEU A 9 1.91 33.50 8.77
C LEU A 9 2.29 34.75 7.94
N GLY A 10 1.38 35.71 7.81
CA GLY A 10 1.53 36.85 6.96
C GLY A 10 1.11 36.55 5.52
N ARG A 11 2.05 36.28 4.62
CA ARG A 11 1.76 35.95 3.21
C ARG A 11 1.06 34.59 3.07
N HIS A 12 1.38 33.63 3.92
CA HIS A 12 0.87 32.28 3.87
C HIS A 12 -0.21 32.05 4.94
N THR A 13 -1.21 31.26 4.62
CA THR A 13 -2.24 30.83 5.57
C THR A 13 -2.32 29.31 5.58
N LEU A 14 -2.15 28.74 6.76
CA LEU A 14 -2.29 27.31 6.99
C LEU A 14 -3.71 26.99 7.42
N GLN A 15 -4.30 25.93 6.86
CA GLN A 15 -5.57 25.36 7.30
C GLN A 15 -5.32 23.95 7.81
N PHE A 16 -5.86 23.63 8.98
CA PHE A 16 -5.67 22.32 9.60
C PHE A 16 -6.89 21.42 9.34
N ILE A 17 -6.62 20.20 8.91
CA ILE A 17 -7.63 19.19 8.56
C ILE A 17 -7.34 17.94 9.35
N MET A 18 -8.28 17.55 10.23
CA MET A 18 -8.08 16.38 11.07
C MET A 18 -8.18 15.10 10.24
N ALA A 19 -7.19 14.23 10.41
CA ALA A 19 -7.06 12.94 9.73
C ALA A 19 -6.85 11.79 10.73
N PRO A 20 -7.76 11.63 11.71
CA PRO A 20 -7.57 10.66 12.78
C PRO A 20 -7.42 9.25 12.22
N MET A 21 -6.49 8.48 12.77
CA MET A 21 -6.14 7.13 12.35
C MET A 21 -5.51 7.01 10.95
N VAL A 22 -4.95 8.09 10.41
CA VAL A 22 -4.13 8.05 9.21
C VAL A 22 -2.66 8.42 9.55
N HIS A 23 -1.84 7.62 10.33
CA HIS A 23 -2.38 6.34 10.88
C HIS A 23 -2.48 6.39 12.43
N TRP A 24 -2.23 7.53 13.09
CA TRP A 24 -2.35 7.75 14.52
C TRP A 24 -3.65 8.50 14.87
N PRO A 25 -4.19 8.38 16.10
CA PRO A 25 -5.44 9.02 16.51
C PRO A 25 -5.44 10.54 16.36
N GLU A 26 -4.30 11.19 16.59
CA GLU A 26 -4.13 12.64 16.61
C GLU A 26 -3.67 13.26 15.28
N VAL A 27 -3.53 12.46 14.23
CA VAL A 27 -3.02 12.96 12.94
C VAL A 27 -3.90 14.06 12.37
N MET A 28 -3.25 15.11 11.91
CA MET A 28 -3.81 16.14 11.06
C MET A 28 -2.93 16.35 9.84
N VAL A 29 -3.52 16.79 8.75
CA VAL A 29 -2.83 17.30 7.57
C VAL A 29 -2.99 18.81 7.52
N THR A 30 -2.05 19.49 6.88
CA THR A 30 -2.04 20.94 6.80
C THR A 30 -2.10 21.35 5.34
N TYR A 31 -3.07 22.19 4.99
CA TYR A 31 -3.17 22.80 3.67
C TYR A 31 -2.69 24.24 3.72
N GLU A 32 -1.65 24.54 2.97
CA GLU A 32 -1.17 25.91 2.75
C GLU A 32 -1.92 26.49 1.55
N GLN A 33 -2.70 27.56 1.80
CA GLN A 33 -3.70 28.08 0.87
C GLN A 33 -3.10 28.92 -0.26
N THR A 34 -1.94 29.54 -0.07
CA THR A 34 -1.32 30.45 -1.05
C THR A 34 -0.67 29.68 -2.19
N ASP A 35 0.18 28.71 -1.87
CA ASP A 35 0.89 27.87 -2.84
C ASP A 35 0.17 26.53 -3.08
N LYS A 36 -1.03 26.36 -2.48
CA LYS A 36 -1.89 25.17 -2.65
C LYS A 36 -1.18 23.86 -2.33
N THR A 37 -0.38 23.89 -1.27
CA THR A 37 0.45 22.76 -0.84
C THR A 37 -0.20 22.02 0.31
N LEU A 38 -0.34 20.70 0.16
CA LEU A 38 -0.88 19.80 1.18
C LEU A 38 0.28 19.05 1.87
N PHE A 39 0.48 19.28 3.15
CA PHE A 39 1.39 18.52 4.01
C PHE A 39 0.60 17.38 4.65
N THR A 40 0.92 16.15 4.30
CA THR A 40 0.04 14.98 4.52
C THR A 40 0.45 14.10 5.70
N ALA A 41 1.39 14.52 6.52
CA ALA A 41 2.02 13.64 7.51
C ALA A 41 2.49 12.35 6.81
N ASP A 42 2.07 11.17 7.27
CA ASP A 42 2.44 9.88 6.66
C ASP A 42 1.63 9.54 5.40
N GLY A 43 0.55 10.27 5.12
CA GLY A 43 -0.25 10.07 3.92
C GLY A 43 0.58 10.31 2.64
N PHE A 44 0.43 9.46 1.63
CA PHE A 44 1.20 9.47 0.39
C PHE A 44 2.70 9.19 0.55
N GLY A 45 3.12 8.73 1.73
CA GLY A 45 4.49 8.35 2.02
C GLY A 45 4.94 7.06 1.32
N THR A 46 6.27 6.89 1.26
CA THR A 46 6.91 5.69 0.71
C THR A 46 7.98 5.16 1.65
N PHE A 47 8.32 3.88 1.52
CA PHE A 47 9.61 3.37 2.01
C PHE A 47 10.73 3.75 1.03
N GLY A 48 11.97 3.47 1.44
CA GLY A 48 13.16 3.67 0.63
C GLY A 48 13.85 5.00 0.84
N ALA A 49 15.00 5.14 0.20
CA ALA A 49 15.82 6.35 0.22
C ALA A 49 15.73 7.08 -1.11
N LEU A 50 15.69 8.39 -1.07
CA LEU A 50 15.53 9.24 -2.25
C LEU A 50 16.86 9.52 -3.00
N HIS A 51 17.97 8.98 -2.52
CA HIS A 51 19.31 9.20 -3.11
C HIS A 51 19.64 10.67 -3.43
N GLY A 52 19.16 11.59 -2.57
CA GLY A 52 19.38 13.02 -2.72
C GLY A 52 18.41 13.73 -3.68
N ASN A 53 17.49 13.02 -4.33
CA ASN A 53 16.48 13.61 -5.20
C ASN A 53 15.07 13.45 -4.62
N ILE A 54 14.53 14.52 -4.06
CA ILE A 54 13.19 14.52 -3.42
C ILE A 54 12.03 14.39 -4.41
N ASN A 55 12.32 14.46 -5.71
CA ASN A 55 11.33 14.33 -6.79
C ASN A 55 11.49 13.03 -7.58
N ASP A 56 12.21 12.05 -7.06
CA ASP A 56 12.34 10.75 -7.73
C ASP A 56 11.07 9.90 -7.54
N LEU A 57 10.24 9.87 -8.57
CA LEU A 57 8.94 9.19 -8.58
C LEU A 57 8.99 7.77 -9.18
N ARG A 58 10.14 7.30 -9.65
CA ARG A 58 10.23 6.01 -10.39
C ARG A 58 9.74 4.80 -9.63
N ALA A 59 10.04 4.72 -8.34
CA ALA A 59 9.65 3.61 -7.49
C ALA A 59 8.39 3.92 -6.64
N TRP A 60 7.79 5.12 -6.81
CA TRP A 60 6.73 5.57 -5.92
C TRP A 60 5.56 4.59 -5.83
N PRO A 61 4.98 4.09 -6.93
CA PRO A 61 3.77 3.27 -6.84
C PRO A 61 3.97 2.00 -6.00
N ASP A 62 5.08 1.32 -6.18
CA ASP A 62 5.38 0.07 -5.48
C ASP A 62 5.75 0.30 -4.01
N GLU A 63 6.60 1.29 -3.74
CA GLU A 63 7.01 1.62 -2.39
C GLU A 63 5.90 2.32 -1.59
N ALA A 64 5.06 3.13 -2.23
CA ALA A 64 3.88 3.72 -1.60
C ALA A 64 2.83 2.66 -1.27
N ARG A 65 2.56 1.70 -2.16
CA ARG A 65 1.68 0.56 -1.88
C ARG A 65 2.21 -0.26 -0.70
N ARG A 66 3.51 -0.55 -0.72
CA ARG A 66 4.18 -1.26 0.36
C ARG A 66 4.05 -0.49 1.67
N TYR A 67 4.31 0.82 1.67
CA TYR A 67 4.12 1.69 2.83
C TYR A 67 2.67 1.68 3.30
N TYR A 68 1.73 1.97 2.40
CA TYR A 68 0.31 2.05 2.70
C TYR A 68 -0.21 0.79 3.40
N TYR A 69 -0.05 -0.39 2.81
CA TYR A 69 -0.60 -1.62 3.37
C TYR A 69 0.09 -2.09 4.65
N ASN A 70 1.35 -1.76 4.84
CA ASN A 70 2.06 -2.10 6.08
C ASN A 70 1.80 -1.11 7.22
N ILE A 71 1.49 0.14 6.93
CA ILE A 71 1.30 1.22 7.92
C ILE A 71 -0.19 1.57 8.08
N CYS A 72 -0.85 1.98 7.00
CA CYS A 72 -2.24 2.48 7.02
C CYS A 72 -3.29 1.40 6.74
N GLY A 73 -2.92 0.23 6.24
CA GLY A 73 -3.79 -0.73 5.54
C GLY A 73 -5.13 -1.08 6.21
N LYS A 74 -5.20 -1.15 7.55
CA LYS A 74 -6.46 -1.43 8.27
C LYS A 74 -7.39 -0.22 8.41
N TYR A 75 -6.92 0.98 8.06
CA TYR A 75 -7.62 2.25 8.27
C TYR A 75 -8.26 2.80 6.99
N GLY A 76 -8.79 1.95 6.13
CA GLY A 76 -9.39 2.35 4.85
C GLY A 76 -10.49 3.41 5.00
N GLN A 77 -11.43 3.28 5.95
CA GLN A 77 -12.47 4.28 6.16
C GLN A 77 -11.94 5.65 6.61
N PRO A 78 -11.01 5.77 7.58
CA PRO A 78 -10.33 7.03 7.88
C PRO A 78 -9.66 7.67 6.66
N VAL A 79 -8.97 6.88 5.84
CA VAL A 79 -8.36 7.39 4.59
C VAL A 79 -9.43 7.90 3.62
N GLN A 80 -10.55 7.19 3.42
CA GLN A 80 -11.65 7.66 2.59
C GLN A 80 -12.24 8.99 3.10
N ALA A 81 -12.38 9.15 4.43
CA ALA A 81 -12.84 10.39 5.03
C ALA A 81 -11.86 11.54 4.76
N LEU A 82 -10.55 11.29 4.86
CA LEU A 82 -9.52 12.28 4.52
C LEU A 82 -9.57 12.66 3.04
N LEU A 83 -9.61 11.68 2.13
CA LEU A 83 -9.68 11.92 0.69
C LEU A 83 -10.89 12.77 0.30
N LYS A 84 -12.04 12.55 0.93
CA LYS A 84 -13.24 13.37 0.73
C LYS A 84 -13.01 14.85 1.12
N LYS A 85 -12.31 15.10 2.22
CA LYS A 85 -11.99 16.48 2.68
C LYS A 85 -10.99 17.14 1.73
N VAL A 86 -9.92 16.41 1.39
CA VAL A 86 -8.87 16.92 0.49
C VAL A 86 -9.38 17.14 -0.93
N GLY A 87 -10.30 16.31 -1.40
CA GLY A 87 -10.91 16.45 -2.73
C GLY A 87 -11.73 17.73 -2.94
N ALA A 88 -12.07 18.45 -1.87
CA ALA A 88 -12.71 19.77 -1.94
C ALA A 88 -11.70 20.92 -2.08
N LEU A 89 -10.39 20.65 -2.00
CA LEU A 89 -9.32 21.63 -2.05
C LEU A 89 -8.65 21.65 -3.43
N ASP A 90 -8.14 22.81 -3.81
CA ASP A 90 -7.31 22.97 -5.01
C ASP A 90 -5.84 22.67 -4.66
N VAL A 91 -5.49 21.38 -4.61
CA VAL A 91 -4.14 20.93 -4.26
C VAL A 91 -3.26 20.89 -5.51
N GLN A 92 -2.13 21.58 -5.48
CA GLN A 92 -1.12 21.62 -6.56
C GLN A 92 0.18 20.88 -6.19
N ARG A 93 0.35 20.55 -4.90
CA ARG A 93 1.52 19.85 -4.38
C ARG A 93 1.16 19.02 -3.16
N ILE A 94 1.70 17.82 -3.06
CA ILE A 94 1.58 16.96 -1.88
C ILE A 94 2.99 16.73 -1.31
N CYS A 95 3.15 17.05 -0.02
CA CYS A 95 4.41 16.91 0.72
C CYS A 95 4.23 15.92 1.87
N PRO A 96 4.55 14.64 1.66
CA PRO A 96 4.55 13.66 2.73
C PRO A 96 5.79 13.81 3.63
N LEU A 97 5.75 13.24 4.84
CA LEU A 97 6.91 13.16 5.73
C LEU A 97 7.95 12.14 5.27
N HIS A 98 7.52 11.14 4.49
CA HIS A 98 8.36 10.07 3.97
C HIS A 98 8.19 9.97 2.46
N GLY A 99 9.28 9.97 1.69
CA GLY A 99 9.22 9.83 0.25
C GLY A 99 9.30 11.17 -0.50
N PRO A 100 9.05 11.13 -1.82
CA PRO A 100 9.20 12.29 -2.68
C PRO A 100 8.04 13.27 -2.57
N VAL A 101 8.29 14.51 -2.96
CA VAL A 101 7.24 15.53 -3.15
C VAL A 101 6.51 15.25 -4.47
N LEU A 102 5.18 15.27 -4.44
CA LEU A 102 4.34 15.03 -5.61
C LEU A 102 3.85 16.37 -6.15
N THR A 103 4.18 16.68 -7.41
CA THR A 103 3.85 17.94 -8.07
C THR A 103 3.13 17.78 -9.40
N GLU A 104 3.14 16.56 -9.95
CA GLU A 104 2.52 16.23 -11.24
C GLU A 104 1.62 15.02 -11.05
N ASP A 105 0.63 14.85 -11.91
CA ASP A 105 -0.28 13.70 -11.92
C ASP A 105 -0.91 13.36 -10.55
N LEU A 106 -1.23 14.38 -9.74
CA LEU A 106 -1.78 14.19 -8.38
C LEU A 106 -3.04 13.31 -8.38
N GLY A 107 -3.83 13.39 -9.44
CA GLY A 107 -5.02 12.54 -9.63
C GLY A 107 -4.69 11.05 -9.66
N TYR A 108 -3.54 10.66 -10.23
CA TYR A 108 -3.07 9.27 -10.23
C TYR A 108 -2.77 8.78 -8.82
N TYR A 109 -2.00 9.53 -8.03
CA TYR A 109 -1.62 9.14 -6.66
C TYR A 109 -2.83 9.11 -5.73
N ILE A 110 -3.71 10.10 -5.83
CA ILE A 110 -4.98 10.16 -5.07
C ILE A 110 -5.88 8.97 -5.47
N GLY A 111 -5.95 8.64 -6.76
CA GLY A 111 -6.71 7.51 -7.28
C GLY A 111 -6.21 6.16 -6.76
N LEU A 112 -4.90 5.98 -6.59
CA LEU A 112 -4.34 4.78 -5.95
C LEU A 112 -4.74 4.69 -4.47
N TYR A 113 -4.62 5.78 -3.72
CA TYR A 113 -5.06 5.82 -2.31
C TYR A 113 -6.55 5.56 -2.16
N ASP A 114 -7.38 6.08 -3.07
CA ASP A 114 -8.82 5.79 -3.11
C ASP A 114 -9.08 4.30 -3.33
N LYS A 115 -8.41 3.68 -4.30
CA LYS A 115 -8.51 2.24 -4.59
C LYS A 115 -8.05 1.39 -3.40
N TRP A 116 -6.87 1.68 -2.84
CA TRP A 116 -6.32 0.92 -1.71
C TRP A 116 -7.19 0.99 -0.46
N SER A 117 -7.73 2.17 -0.15
CA SER A 117 -8.58 2.38 1.03
C SER A 117 -9.97 1.74 0.92
N ARG A 118 -10.41 1.45 -0.31
CA ARG A 118 -11.59 0.61 -0.57
C ARG A 118 -11.27 -0.88 -0.63
N TYR A 119 -10.00 -1.26 -0.47
CA TYR A 119 -9.52 -2.64 -0.60
C TYR A 119 -9.75 -3.23 -2.00
N GLU A 120 -9.74 -2.42 -3.03
CA GLU A 120 -9.85 -2.88 -4.41
C GLU A 120 -8.50 -3.35 -4.95
N ALA A 121 -8.52 -4.38 -5.79
CA ALA A 121 -7.31 -4.86 -6.45
C ALA A 121 -6.89 -3.88 -7.56
N GLU A 122 -5.58 -3.77 -7.79
CA GLU A 122 -5.05 -3.02 -8.91
C GLU A 122 -4.95 -3.87 -10.17
N SER A 123 -4.78 -5.18 -10.00
CA SER A 123 -4.61 -6.15 -11.08
C SER A 123 -5.50 -7.38 -10.85
N GLU A 124 -6.11 -7.89 -11.92
CA GLU A 124 -6.76 -9.20 -11.93
C GLU A 124 -5.77 -10.37 -12.01
N GLY A 125 -4.51 -10.10 -11.77
CA GLY A 125 -3.44 -11.08 -11.72
C GLY A 125 -3.55 -12.06 -10.55
N ILE A 126 -2.58 -12.97 -10.49
CA ILE A 126 -2.50 -14.04 -9.49
C ILE A 126 -1.17 -13.92 -8.75
N LEU A 127 -1.23 -13.75 -7.44
CA LEU A 127 -0.07 -13.96 -6.56
C LEU A 127 0.01 -15.44 -6.19
N ILE A 128 1.17 -16.06 -6.39
CA ILE A 128 1.49 -17.37 -5.81
C ILE A 128 2.51 -17.12 -4.71
N ALA A 129 2.04 -17.14 -3.46
CA ALA A 129 2.89 -16.99 -2.28
C ALA A 129 3.20 -18.37 -1.72
N TYR A 130 4.48 -18.71 -1.61
CA TYR A 130 4.90 -20.03 -1.15
C TYR A 130 6.00 -19.96 -0.09
N ALA A 131 6.04 -21.00 0.76
CA ALA A 131 7.10 -21.23 1.73
C ALA A 131 7.54 -22.69 1.65
N SER A 132 8.79 -22.92 1.29
CA SER A 132 9.33 -24.26 1.02
C SER A 132 10.55 -24.55 1.90
N ILE A 133 10.54 -25.72 2.57
CA ILE A 133 11.66 -26.18 3.41
C ILE A 133 12.72 -26.88 2.54
N HIS A 134 12.29 -27.89 1.76
CA HIS A 134 13.19 -28.78 1.00
C HIS A 134 13.08 -28.63 -0.52
N GLY A 135 12.41 -27.57 -1.00
CA GLY A 135 12.28 -27.28 -2.43
C GLY A 135 11.04 -27.87 -3.11
N ASN A 136 10.39 -28.90 -2.56
CA ASN A 136 9.25 -29.56 -3.22
C ASN A 136 8.06 -28.61 -3.42
N THR A 137 7.69 -27.84 -2.38
CA THR A 137 6.63 -26.82 -2.48
C THR A 137 7.00 -25.73 -3.50
N ALA A 138 8.27 -25.30 -3.53
CA ALA A 138 8.76 -24.36 -4.52
C ALA A 138 8.59 -24.91 -5.95
N THR A 139 9.01 -26.17 -6.19
CA THR A 139 8.84 -26.83 -7.49
C THR A 139 7.37 -26.85 -7.93
N ALA A 140 6.46 -27.21 -7.02
CA ALA A 140 5.02 -27.21 -7.31
C ALA A 140 4.49 -25.79 -7.62
N ALA A 141 4.91 -24.78 -6.87
CA ALA A 141 4.52 -23.38 -7.10
C ALA A 141 5.01 -22.87 -8.47
N HIS A 142 6.24 -23.17 -8.85
CA HIS A 142 6.78 -22.82 -10.17
C HIS A 142 6.06 -23.55 -11.31
N ALA A 143 5.78 -24.85 -11.14
CA ALA A 143 5.02 -25.60 -12.12
C ALA A 143 3.61 -25.03 -12.32
N LEU A 144 2.91 -24.70 -11.22
CA LEU A 144 1.60 -24.06 -11.28
C LEU A 144 1.65 -22.71 -12.01
N ALA A 145 2.65 -21.88 -11.72
CA ALA A 145 2.82 -20.60 -12.42
C ALA A 145 2.99 -20.80 -13.93
N ALA A 146 3.83 -21.73 -14.34
CA ALA A 146 4.04 -22.04 -15.75
C ALA A 146 2.76 -22.54 -16.44
N MET A 147 2.00 -23.41 -15.76
CA MET A 147 0.70 -23.88 -16.28
C MET A 147 -0.31 -22.75 -16.45
N ILE A 148 -0.41 -21.84 -15.48
CA ILE A 148 -1.32 -20.70 -15.57
C ILE A 148 -0.92 -19.80 -16.74
N GLN A 149 0.37 -19.49 -16.90
CA GLN A 149 0.88 -18.66 -17.99
C GLN A 149 0.60 -19.28 -19.38
N GLN A 150 0.63 -20.61 -19.48
CA GLN A 150 0.31 -21.32 -20.73
C GLN A 150 -1.19 -21.32 -21.04
N GLN A 151 -2.06 -21.41 -20.01
CA GLN A 151 -3.50 -21.60 -20.19
C GLN A 151 -4.28 -20.28 -20.17
N ALA A 152 -3.72 -19.24 -19.60
CA ALA A 152 -4.37 -17.95 -19.41
C ALA A 152 -3.48 -16.82 -19.95
N GLU A 153 -3.52 -16.63 -21.27
CA GLU A 153 -2.74 -15.60 -21.94
C GLU A 153 -3.07 -14.20 -21.38
N GLY A 154 -2.05 -13.40 -21.11
CA GLY A 154 -2.18 -12.04 -20.59
C GLY A 154 -2.49 -11.94 -19.09
N VAL A 155 -2.64 -13.04 -18.37
CA VAL A 155 -2.78 -12.99 -16.90
C VAL A 155 -1.42 -12.77 -16.25
N GLU A 156 -1.31 -11.73 -15.45
CA GLU A 156 -0.12 -11.47 -14.63
C GLU A 156 0.02 -12.54 -13.55
N VAL A 157 1.16 -13.20 -13.48
CA VAL A 157 1.48 -14.18 -12.44
C VAL A 157 2.73 -13.72 -11.70
N LYS A 158 2.60 -13.51 -10.39
CA LYS A 158 3.70 -13.15 -9.50
C LYS A 158 3.99 -14.29 -8.54
N LEU A 159 5.22 -14.81 -8.53
CA LEU A 159 5.67 -15.75 -7.51
C LEU A 159 6.43 -15.01 -6.42
N ILE A 160 6.17 -15.37 -5.16
CA ILE A 160 6.91 -14.87 -4.00
C ILE A 160 7.31 -16.04 -3.10
N ASP A 161 8.62 -16.20 -2.93
CA ASP A 161 9.21 -17.06 -1.91
C ASP A 161 9.25 -16.32 -0.57
N LEU A 162 8.35 -16.68 0.33
CA LEU A 162 8.24 -16.07 1.65
C LEU A 162 9.44 -16.34 2.57
N CYS A 163 10.29 -17.33 2.22
CA CYS A 163 11.52 -17.61 2.94
C CYS A 163 12.66 -16.66 2.56
N ARG A 164 12.54 -15.93 1.45
CA ARG A 164 13.62 -15.12 0.85
C ARG A 164 13.20 -13.69 0.56
N THR A 165 11.91 -13.39 0.59
CA THR A 165 11.36 -12.06 0.30
C THR A 165 10.90 -11.41 1.61
N ASP A 166 11.20 -10.13 1.78
CA ASP A 166 10.66 -9.37 2.91
C ASP A 166 9.13 -9.45 2.92
N VAL A 167 8.57 -9.78 4.08
CA VAL A 167 7.13 -10.00 4.23
C VAL A 167 6.31 -8.77 3.85
N SER A 168 6.83 -7.56 4.01
CA SER A 168 6.14 -6.32 3.63
C SER A 168 5.89 -6.23 2.12
N VAL A 169 6.80 -6.77 1.31
CA VAL A 169 6.63 -6.89 -0.15
C VAL A 169 5.51 -7.87 -0.47
N ALA A 170 5.52 -9.04 0.18
CA ALA A 170 4.47 -10.05 -0.02
C ALA A 170 3.08 -9.51 0.37
N VAL A 171 2.99 -8.75 1.48
CA VAL A 171 1.75 -8.07 1.89
C VAL A 171 1.26 -7.10 0.81
N ALA A 172 2.13 -6.24 0.30
CA ALA A 172 1.76 -5.29 -0.75
C ALA A 172 1.23 -5.99 -2.01
N GLU A 173 1.89 -7.06 -2.46
CA GLU A 173 1.47 -7.83 -3.62
C GLU A 173 0.15 -8.59 -3.38
N ALA A 174 -0.09 -9.10 -2.17
CA ALA A 174 -1.36 -9.73 -1.83
C ALA A 174 -2.55 -8.77 -2.00
N PHE A 175 -2.38 -7.51 -1.59
CA PHE A 175 -3.42 -6.51 -1.78
C PHE A 175 -3.51 -5.98 -3.22
N ARG A 176 -2.42 -5.99 -3.97
CA ARG A 176 -2.39 -5.58 -5.38
C ARG A 176 -3.14 -6.53 -6.29
N MET A 177 -3.00 -7.83 -6.07
CA MET A 177 -3.58 -8.87 -6.93
C MET A 177 -5.01 -9.23 -6.56
N GLY A 178 -5.84 -9.49 -7.56
CA GLY A 178 -7.23 -9.94 -7.37
C GLY A 178 -7.38 -11.40 -6.93
N ARG A 179 -6.33 -12.21 -7.13
CA ARG A 179 -6.31 -13.64 -6.80
C ARG A 179 -5.01 -14.00 -6.10
N MET A 180 -5.05 -15.00 -5.24
CA MET A 180 -3.89 -15.50 -4.54
C MET A 180 -3.94 -17.03 -4.42
N VAL A 181 -2.80 -17.69 -4.61
CA VAL A 181 -2.59 -19.10 -4.27
C VAL A 181 -1.55 -19.15 -3.15
N LEU A 182 -1.83 -19.96 -2.14
CA LEU A 182 -0.96 -20.20 -1.00
C LEU A 182 -0.42 -21.62 -1.05
N ALA A 183 0.89 -21.78 -0.94
CA ALA A 183 1.53 -23.09 -0.92
C ALA A 183 2.60 -23.14 0.18
N ALA A 184 2.42 -24.01 1.17
CA ALA A 184 3.38 -24.19 2.24
C ALA A 184 3.39 -25.64 2.74
N SER A 185 4.53 -26.03 3.30
CA SER A 185 4.63 -27.28 4.05
C SER A 185 4.14 -27.09 5.48
N SER A 186 3.74 -28.19 6.11
CA SER A 186 3.59 -28.24 7.57
C SER A 186 4.98 -28.27 8.24
N TYR A 187 5.06 -27.70 9.43
CA TYR A 187 6.26 -27.68 10.25
C TYR A 187 5.87 -27.68 11.73
N ASP A 188 6.48 -28.52 12.53
CA ASP A 188 6.28 -28.61 13.98
C ASP A 188 4.79 -28.67 14.39
N GLY A 189 4.01 -29.49 13.69
CA GLY A 189 2.57 -29.65 13.93
C GLY A 189 1.69 -28.48 13.49
N GLY A 190 2.25 -27.47 12.83
CA GLY A 190 1.57 -26.28 12.35
C GLY A 190 1.93 -25.88 10.95
N LEU A 191 1.65 -24.65 10.60
CA LEU A 191 2.02 -24.06 9.32
C LEU A 191 3.47 -23.55 9.38
N PHE A 192 4.24 -23.77 8.31
CA PHE A 192 5.62 -23.29 8.24
C PHE A 192 5.70 -21.77 8.48
N THR A 193 6.60 -21.35 9.38
CA THR A 193 6.65 -20.01 9.99
C THR A 193 6.57 -18.83 9.01
N PRO A 194 7.26 -18.81 7.84
CA PRO A 194 7.15 -17.69 6.91
C PRO A 194 5.72 -17.50 6.36
N MET A 195 5.01 -18.61 6.12
CA MET A 195 3.61 -18.55 5.68
C MET A 195 2.69 -18.11 6.82
N TYR A 196 2.92 -18.58 8.05
CA TYR A 196 2.17 -18.15 9.22
C TYR A 196 2.30 -16.64 9.43
N GLU A 197 3.52 -16.11 9.39
CA GLU A 197 3.80 -14.67 9.52
C GLU A 197 3.09 -13.87 8.42
N PHE A 198 3.17 -14.31 7.17
CA PHE A 198 2.50 -13.65 6.06
C PHE A 198 0.97 -13.60 6.25
N LEU A 199 0.35 -14.74 6.60
CA LEU A 199 -1.09 -14.81 6.83
C LEU A 199 -1.53 -13.93 8.00
N HIS A 200 -0.77 -13.95 9.10
CA HIS A 200 -1.02 -13.07 10.23
C HIS A 200 -0.99 -11.60 9.81
N ARG A 201 0.03 -11.21 9.03
CA ARG A 201 0.15 -9.82 8.53
C ARG A 201 -1.02 -9.39 7.67
N ILE A 202 -1.43 -10.15 6.68
CA ILE A 202 -2.57 -9.77 5.84
C ILE A 202 -3.89 -9.77 6.62
N GLN A 203 -4.06 -10.67 7.59
CA GLN A 203 -5.24 -10.74 8.45
C GLN A 203 -5.42 -9.45 9.27
N ILE A 204 -4.38 -9.01 9.98
CA ILE A 204 -4.45 -7.79 10.82
C ILE A 204 -4.59 -6.50 10.01
N LYS A 205 -4.31 -6.54 8.69
CA LYS A 205 -4.51 -5.43 7.75
C LYS A 205 -5.89 -5.46 7.09
N GLY A 206 -6.76 -6.42 7.45
CA GLY A 206 -8.11 -6.49 6.94
C GLY A 206 -8.21 -7.01 5.50
N TYR A 207 -7.33 -7.95 5.10
CA TYR A 207 -7.36 -8.57 3.78
C TYR A 207 -8.73 -9.16 3.46
N LYS A 208 -9.32 -8.75 2.35
CA LYS A 208 -10.66 -9.14 1.93
C LYS A 208 -10.89 -8.90 0.44
N GLY A 209 -12.01 -9.41 -0.07
CA GLY A 209 -12.44 -9.15 -1.45
C GLY A 209 -11.58 -9.81 -2.51
N ARG A 210 -10.82 -10.85 -2.18
CA ARG A 210 -9.94 -11.60 -3.09
C ARG A 210 -10.33 -13.08 -3.16
N ARG A 211 -10.02 -13.72 -4.28
CA ARG A 211 -10.14 -15.18 -4.41
C ARG A 211 -8.84 -15.82 -3.94
N VAL A 212 -8.94 -16.82 -3.07
CA VAL A 212 -7.79 -17.53 -2.52
C VAL A 212 -7.92 -19.02 -2.82
N GLY A 213 -6.87 -19.61 -3.37
CA GLY A 213 -6.67 -21.06 -3.54
C GLY A 213 -5.58 -21.57 -2.57
N LEU A 214 -5.69 -22.85 -2.20
CA LEU A 214 -4.71 -23.57 -1.35
C LEU A 214 -4.16 -24.77 -2.11
#